data_31aa92cd1c44ef03c75a7b7fb22e42aa
#
_entry.id   31aa92cd1c44ef03c75a7b7fb22e42aa
#
_cell.length_a   1.000
_cell.length_b   1.000
_cell.length_c   1.000
_cell.angle_alpha   90.00
_cell.angle_beta   90.00
_cell.angle_gamma   90.00
#
_symmetry.space_group_name_H-M   'P 1'
#
loop_
_entity.id
_entity.type
_entity.pdbx_description
1 polymer ?
#
loop_
_entity_poly.entity_id
_entity_poly.type
_entity_poly.pdbx_seq_one_letter_code
_entity_poly.pdbx_strand_id
1 'polypeptide(L)'
;MFKWEKLGKVFDPRELTTDSWMKEFAQSPSVLIEDDYVRVFFCSRPAPGRDGQYLSYIAYVDLDRGNLRNVLRVCSQPTLTLGRHGTFDEFGTYPVSVIRNGDEIRAYYAGWTRCESVPFNAAIGLATSRDGGETFQRLGEGPILSYSPDEP
;
A
#
# COMPACT_ATOMS: atom_id res chain seq x y z
N MET A 1 14.13 13.02 25.19
CA MET A 1 12.68 12.70 25.12
C MET A 1 12.17 13.21 23.78
N PHE A 2 11.55 12.38 22.97
CA PHE A 2 10.96 12.79 21.70
C PHE A 2 9.70 13.64 21.97
N LYS A 3 9.59 14.77 21.25
CA LYS A 3 8.36 15.58 21.23
C LYS A 3 7.61 15.29 19.94
N TRP A 4 6.34 14.96 20.05
CA TRP A 4 5.46 14.72 18.93
C TRP A 4 4.56 15.93 18.71
N GLU A 5 4.48 16.38 17.46
CA GLU A 5 3.54 17.40 17.02
C GLU A 5 2.57 16.78 16.03
N LYS A 6 1.27 16.93 16.29
CA LYS A 6 0.23 16.48 15.36
C LYS A 6 0.01 17.54 14.30
N LEU A 7 0.33 17.22 13.06
CA LEU A 7 0.14 18.12 11.91
C LEU A 7 -1.33 18.20 11.46
N GLY A 8 -2.20 17.31 11.94
CA GLY A 8 -3.57 17.15 11.45
C GLY A 8 -3.62 16.26 10.20
N LYS A 9 -4.72 16.32 9.47
CA LYS A 9 -4.90 15.60 8.20
C LYS A 9 -4.04 16.27 7.13
N VAL A 10 -3.16 15.51 6.48
CA VAL A 10 -2.27 15.99 5.40
C VAL A 10 -2.74 15.56 4.02
N PHE A 11 -3.50 14.45 3.93
CA PHE A 11 -4.03 13.92 2.69
C PHE A 11 -5.33 13.14 2.94
N ASP A 12 -6.28 13.24 2.00
CA ASP A 12 -7.52 12.45 2.02
C ASP A 12 -7.88 12.04 0.58
N PRO A 13 -7.88 10.74 0.23
CA PRO A 13 -8.21 10.29 -1.11
C PRO A 13 -9.63 10.65 -1.55
N ARG A 14 -10.56 10.89 -0.63
CA ARG A 14 -11.94 11.33 -0.95
C ARG A 14 -12.02 12.72 -1.57
N GLU A 15 -10.97 13.53 -1.41
CA GLU A 15 -10.86 14.85 -2.00
C GLU A 15 -10.40 14.80 -3.48
N LEU A 16 -9.95 13.62 -3.95
CA LEU A 16 -9.60 13.41 -5.36
C LEU A 16 -10.85 13.27 -6.22
N THR A 17 -10.89 13.99 -7.32
CA THR A 17 -12.07 14.03 -8.21
C THR A 17 -12.05 12.99 -9.32
N THR A 18 -10.93 12.34 -9.58
CA THR A 18 -10.66 11.66 -10.85
C THR A 18 -10.49 10.15 -10.79
N ASP A 19 -10.03 9.57 -9.68
CA ASP A 19 -9.64 8.16 -9.69
C ASP A 19 -10.69 7.23 -9.10
N SER A 20 -11.24 6.36 -9.92
CA SER A 20 -12.26 5.39 -9.51
C SER A 20 -11.72 4.30 -8.56
N TRP A 21 -10.41 4.01 -8.58
CA TRP A 21 -9.77 2.98 -7.77
C TRP A 21 -9.28 3.48 -6.40
N MET A 22 -9.07 4.80 -6.26
CA MET A 22 -8.60 5.46 -5.03
C MET A 22 -9.69 6.40 -4.52
N LYS A 23 -10.66 5.88 -3.77
CA LYS A 23 -11.82 6.65 -3.30
C LYS A 23 -11.89 6.75 -1.80
N GLU A 24 -11.54 5.69 -1.11
CA GLU A 24 -11.75 5.58 0.33
C GLU A 24 -10.49 5.07 1.00
N PHE A 25 -10.32 5.49 2.25
CA PHE A 25 -9.25 5.09 3.14
C PHE A 25 -7.85 5.55 2.71
N ALA A 26 -7.03 5.81 3.70
CA ALA A 26 -5.58 5.92 3.62
C ALA A 26 -5.02 5.16 4.83
N GLN A 27 -4.91 3.83 4.69
CA GLN A 27 -4.60 2.92 5.80
C GLN A 27 -3.16 2.41 5.71
N SER A 28 -2.62 1.98 6.86
CA SER A 28 -1.31 1.33 6.96
C SER A 28 -0.18 2.12 6.30
N PRO A 29 0.06 3.38 6.71
CA PRO A 29 1.08 4.20 6.06
C PRO A 29 2.48 3.63 6.28
N SER A 30 3.28 3.60 5.21
CA SER A 30 4.72 3.34 5.22
C SER A 30 5.45 4.47 4.50
N VAL A 31 6.55 4.94 5.07
CA VAL A 31 7.19 6.19 4.64
C VAL A 31 8.57 5.92 4.05
N LEU A 32 8.86 6.54 2.92
CA LEU A 32 10.18 6.62 2.31
C LEU A 32 10.59 8.10 2.24
N ILE A 33 11.71 8.45 2.89
CA ILE A 33 12.21 9.82 2.93
C ILE A 33 13.26 9.97 1.83
N GLU A 34 12.99 10.88 0.90
CA GLU A 34 13.89 11.28 -0.17
C GLU A 34 14.46 12.71 0.08
N ASP A 35 15.34 13.18 -0.78
CA ASP A 35 16.01 14.46 -0.57
C ASP A 35 15.04 15.64 -0.57
N ASP A 36 14.10 15.67 -1.53
CA ASP A 36 13.18 16.79 -1.74
C ASP A 36 11.75 16.49 -1.29
N TYR A 37 11.38 15.22 -1.10
CA TYR A 37 10.02 14.83 -0.74
C TYR A 37 9.97 13.66 0.23
N VAL A 38 8.82 13.49 0.82
CA VAL A 38 8.47 12.32 1.64
C VAL A 38 7.39 11.54 0.91
N ARG A 39 7.70 10.33 0.44
CA ARG A 39 6.72 9.43 -0.14
C ARG A 39 6.03 8.63 0.95
N VAL A 40 4.71 8.77 1.02
CA VAL A 40 3.88 8.00 1.94
C VAL A 40 3.08 6.98 1.13
N PHE A 41 3.43 5.72 1.27
CA PHE A 41 2.63 4.60 0.76
C PHE A 41 1.48 4.34 1.71
N PHE A 42 0.32 4.02 1.17
CA PHE A 42 -0.86 3.68 1.95
C PHE A 42 -1.78 2.75 1.16
N CYS A 43 -2.70 2.09 1.85
CA CYS A 43 -3.76 1.33 1.20
C CYS A 43 -4.96 2.24 0.95
N SER A 44 -5.47 2.22 -0.28
CA SER A 44 -6.75 2.81 -0.64
C SER A 44 -7.67 1.80 -1.31
N ARG A 45 -8.96 2.15 -1.40
CA ARG A 45 -9.99 1.27 -1.94
C ARG A 45 -10.89 2.03 -2.92
N PRO A 46 -11.35 1.39 -4.00
CA PRO A 46 -12.48 1.86 -4.78
C PRO A 46 -13.76 1.82 -3.94
N ALA A 47 -14.85 2.32 -4.47
CA ALA A 47 -16.17 2.02 -3.94
C ALA A 47 -16.38 0.49 -3.91
N PRO A 48 -17.14 -0.03 -2.94
CA PRO A 48 -17.40 -1.47 -2.86
C PRO A 48 -18.10 -1.97 -4.12
N GLY A 49 -17.83 -3.22 -4.48
CA GLY A 49 -18.50 -3.91 -5.54
C GLY A 49 -20.02 -4.09 -5.29
N ARG A 50 -20.74 -4.65 -6.26
CA ARG A 50 -22.18 -4.92 -6.11
C ARG A 50 -22.52 -5.90 -4.98
N ASP A 51 -21.55 -6.71 -4.60
CA ASP A 51 -21.58 -7.66 -3.47
C ASP A 51 -21.28 -7.00 -2.12
N GLY A 52 -21.07 -5.68 -2.08
CA GLY A 52 -20.68 -4.93 -0.89
C GLY A 52 -19.21 -5.14 -0.48
N GLN A 53 -18.43 -5.87 -1.29
CA GLN A 53 -17.04 -6.20 -0.98
C GLN A 53 -16.07 -5.20 -1.57
N TYR A 54 -14.99 -4.94 -0.83
CA TYR A 54 -13.91 -4.07 -1.27
C TYR A 54 -12.79 -4.85 -1.97
N LEU A 55 -12.07 -4.15 -2.82
CA LEU A 55 -10.70 -4.44 -3.22
C LEU A 55 -9.78 -3.44 -2.50
N SER A 56 -8.49 -3.73 -2.38
CA SER A 56 -7.54 -2.79 -1.81
C SER A 56 -6.25 -2.74 -2.61
N TYR A 57 -5.70 -1.54 -2.74
CA TYR A 57 -4.54 -1.27 -3.57
C TYR A 57 -3.53 -0.42 -2.81
N ILE A 58 -2.25 -0.66 -3.06
CA ILE A 58 -1.20 0.22 -2.57
C ILE A 58 -1.12 1.45 -3.47
N ALA A 59 -1.26 2.61 -2.85
CA ALA A 59 -1.09 3.93 -3.43
C ALA A 59 0.09 4.66 -2.79
N TYR A 60 0.49 5.80 -3.34
CA TYR A 60 1.37 6.74 -2.65
C TYR A 60 0.96 8.20 -2.89
N VAL A 61 1.38 9.03 -1.96
CA VAL A 61 1.41 10.49 -2.07
C VAL A 61 2.82 10.99 -1.76
N ASP A 62 3.31 11.95 -2.55
CA ASP A 62 4.55 12.66 -2.29
C ASP A 62 4.23 14.00 -1.64
N LEU A 63 4.79 14.22 -0.47
CA LEU A 63 4.67 15.43 0.31
C LEU A 63 5.98 16.21 0.26
N ASP A 64 5.90 17.52 0.16
CA ASP A 64 7.07 18.40 0.25
C ASP A 64 7.78 18.18 1.61
N ARG A 65 9.07 17.86 1.56
CA ARG A 65 9.85 17.60 2.77
C ARG A 65 9.97 18.82 3.68
N GLY A 66 9.96 20.03 3.13
CA GLY A 66 10.00 21.28 3.89
C GLY A 66 8.63 21.68 4.47
N ASN A 67 7.54 21.19 3.87
CA ASN A 67 6.18 21.44 4.32
C ASN A 67 5.27 20.24 4.02
N LEU A 68 5.16 19.31 4.96
CA LEU A 68 4.39 18.08 4.81
C LEU A 68 2.88 18.26 4.56
N ARG A 69 2.36 19.49 4.61
CA ARG A 69 0.98 19.80 4.22
C ARG A 69 0.84 20.10 2.72
N ASN A 70 1.96 20.27 2.03
CA ASN A 70 1.99 20.50 0.60
C ASN A 70 2.11 19.18 -0.14
N VAL A 71 1.04 18.77 -0.84
CA VAL A 71 1.02 17.59 -1.70
C VAL A 71 1.66 17.95 -3.03
N LEU A 72 2.76 17.30 -3.36
CA LEU A 72 3.49 17.49 -4.62
C LEU A 72 2.92 16.59 -5.73
N ARG A 73 2.60 15.34 -5.40
CA ARG A 73 2.14 14.35 -6.37
C ARG A 73 1.33 13.26 -5.68
N VAL A 74 0.36 12.73 -6.39
CA VAL A 74 -0.38 11.51 -6.04
C VAL A 74 -0.21 10.52 -7.19
N CYS A 75 -0.04 9.23 -6.89
CA CYS A 75 0.07 8.21 -7.92
C CYS A 75 -1.23 8.09 -8.75
N SER A 76 -1.12 7.91 -10.05
CA SER A 76 -2.28 7.76 -10.95
C SER A 76 -2.73 6.32 -11.12
N GLN A 77 -1.89 5.35 -10.71
CA GLN A 77 -2.15 3.92 -10.80
C GLN A 77 -1.72 3.24 -9.50
N PRO A 78 -2.29 2.08 -9.14
CA PRO A 78 -1.78 1.25 -8.06
C PRO A 78 -0.29 0.94 -8.27
N THR A 79 0.52 1.07 -7.21
CA THR A 79 1.96 0.79 -7.28
C THR A 79 2.25 -0.70 -7.43
N LEU A 80 1.32 -1.54 -7.01
CA LEU A 80 1.35 -2.99 -7.15
C LEU A 80 -0.05 -3.46 -7.60
N THR A 81 -0.14 -4.15 -8.73
CA THR A 81 -1.39 -4.74 -9.23
C THR A 81 -1.87 -5.83 -8.27
N LEU A 82 -3.13 -6.22 -8.34
CA LEU A 82 -3.62 -7.40 -7.61
C LEU A 82 -2.97 -8.68 -8.14
N GLY A 83 -2.88 -9.69 -7.29
CA GLY A 83 -2.44 -11.01 -7.67
C GLY A 83 -3.38 -11.69 -8.65
N ARG A 84 -2.93 -12.77 -9.28
CA ARG A 84 -3.77 -13.61 -10.13
C ARG A 84 -4.84 -14.30 -9.29
N HIS A 85 -5.91 -14.71 -9.95
CA HIS A 85 -6.94 -15.53 -9.31
C HIS A 85 -6.33 -16.76 -8.61
N GLY A 86 -6.67 -16.95 -7.35
CA GLY A 86 -6.16 -18.03 -6.50
C GLY A 86 -4.85 -17.72 -5.78
N THR A 87 -4.24 -16.55 -5.96
CA THR A 87 -3.08 -16.13 -5.17
C THR A 87 -3.52 -15.46 -3.86
N PHE A 88 -2.59 -15.39 -2.90
CA PHE A 88 -2.86 -14.86 -1.55
C PHE A 88 -3.24 -13.38 -1.53
N ASP A 89 -3.02 -12.64 -2.61
CA ASP A 89 -3.22 -11.20 -2.75
C ASP A 89 -4.16 -10.82 -3.91
N GLU A 90 -5.04 -11.74 -4.30
CA GLU A 90 -5.98 -11.54 -5.41
C GLU A 90 -7.04 -10.47 -5.15
N PHE A 91 -7.39 -10.20 -3.88
CA PHE A 91 -8.40 -9.20 -3.51
C PHE A 91 -7.83 -7.94 -2.89
N GLY A 92 -6.54 -7.95 -2.53
CA GLY A 92 -5.97 -6.73 -2.01
C GLY A 92 -4.53 -6.80 -1.54
N THR A 93 -3.94 -5.61 -1.53
CA THR A 93 -2.57 -5.37 -1.07
C THR A 93 -2.54 -4.18 -0.11
N TYR A 94 -1.72 -4.29 0.94
CA TYR A 94 -1.45 -3.22 1.91
C TYR A 94 0.04 -3.03 2.08
N PRO A 95 0.57 -1.82 2.16
CA PRO A 95 1.96 -1.62 2.54
C PRO A 95 2.14 -2.00 4.01
N VAL A 96 3.17 -2.77 4.31
CA VAL A 96 3.59 -3.09 5.68
C VAL A 96 4.86 -2.33 6.00
N SER A 97 5.88 -2.48 5.15
CA SER A 97 7.13 -1.75 5.28
C SER A 97 7.74 -1.53 3.90
N VAL A 98 8.08 -0.29 3.59
CA VAL A 98 8.81 0.05 2.36
C VAL A 98 10.17 0.60 2.77
N ILE A 99 11.24 0.00 2.26
CA ILE A 99 12.61 0.35 2.63
C ILE A 99 13.50 0.47 1.39
N ARG A 100 14.48 1.35 1.45
CA ARG A 100 15.55 1.43 0.46
C ARG A 100 16.64 0.38 0.79
N ASN A 101 17.04 -0.36 -0.22
CA ASN A 101 18.11 -1.34 -0.16
C ASN A 101 19.07 -1.14 -1.35
N GLY A 102 20.07 -0.27 -1.19
CA GLY A 102 20.93 0.18 -2.28
C GLY A 102 20.09 0.91 -3.35
N ASP A 103 20.23 0.47 -4.61
CA ASP A 103 19.52 1.04 -5.76
C ASP A 103 18.08 0.51 -5.91
N GLU A 104 17.65 -0.37 -5.04
CA GLU A 104 16.36 -1.02 -5.07
C GLU A 104 15.50 -0.57 -3.87
N ILE A 105 14.21 -0.41 -4.07
CA ILE A 105 13.23 -0.26 -2.99
C ILE A 105 12.50 -1.58 -2.83
N ARG A 106 12.41 -2.05 -1.60
CA ARG A 106 11.68 -3.26 -1.21
C ARG A 106 10.39 -2.90 -0.49
N ALA A 107 9.29 -3.48 -0.93
CA ALA A 107 8.00 -3.40 -0.27
C ALA A 107 7.64 -4.77 0.32
N TYR A 108 7.63 -4.87 1.64
CA TYR A 108 6.93 -5.93 2.34
C TYR A 108 5.46 -5.51 2.40
N TYR A 109 4.59 -6.33 1.85
CA TYR A 109 3.18 -6.01 1.76
C TYR A 109 2.31 -7.16 2.29
N ALA A 110 1.20 -6.83 2.91
CA ALA A 110 0.18 -7.81 3.22
C ALA A 110 -0.74 -7.98 2.01
N GLY A 111 -0.78 -9.19 1.49
CA GLY A 111 -1.78 -9.62 0.54
C GLY A 111 -2.94 -10.30 1.26
N TRP A 112 -4.16 -10.19 0.73
CA TRP A 112 -5.29 -10.89 1.30
C TRP A 112 -6.19 -11.52 0.23
N THR A 113 -6.80 -12.63 0.61
CA THR A 113 -7.80 -13.35 -0.17
C THR A 113 -9.04 -13.64 0.67
N ARG A 114 -10.17 -13.87 0.03
CA ARG A 114 -11.44 -14.21 0.68
C ARG A 114 -11.47 -15.68 1.00
N CYS A 115 -12.12 -16.02 2.10
CA CYS A 115 -12.29 -17.39 2.54
C CYS A 115 -13.77 -17.69 2.81
N GLU A 116 -14.12 -18.96 2.86
CA GLU A 116 -15.48 -19.40 3.14
C GLU A 116 -15.80 -19.34 4.64
N SER A 117 -14.89 -19.84 5.47
CA SER A 117 -15.11 -19.99 6.92
C SER A 117 -14.71 -18.78 7.74
N VAL A 118 -13.88 -17.89 7.18
CA VAL A 118 -13.47 -16.62 7.78
C VAL A 118 -13.54 -15.52 6.71
N PRO A 119 -13.72 -14.25 7.07
CA PRO A 119 -13.92 -13.18 6.08
C PRO A 119 -12.75 -13.05 5.09
N PHE A 120 -11.52 -13.24 5.56
CA PHE A 120 -10.32 -13.17 4.73
C PHE A 120 -9.16 -13.90 5.39
N ASN A 121 -8.18 -14.22 4.59
CA ASN A 121 -6.86 -14.70 4.97
C ASN A 121 -5.82 -13.71 4.47
N ALA A 122 -4.78 -13.44 5.26
CA ALA A 122 -3.70 -12.54 4.92
C ALA A 122 -2.34 -13.22 5.07
N ALA A 123 -1.41 -12.83 4.20
CA ALA A 123 -0.01 -13.26 4.25
C ALA A 123 0.91 -12.14 3.78
N ILE A 124 2.21 -12.25 4.05
CA ILE A 124 3.19 -11.23 3.67
C ILE A 124 3.88 -11.63 2.38
N GLY A 125 3.84 -10.74 1.40
CA GLY A 125 4.60 -10.81 0.17
C GLY A 125 5.78 -9.85 0.16
N LEU A 126 6.67 -10.03 -0.82
CA LEU A 126 7.79 -9.13 -1.12
C LEU A 126 7.72 -8.71 -2.58
N ALA A 127 7.85 -7.40 -2.80
CA ALA A 127 7.95 -6.82 -4.12
C ALA A 127 9.09 -5.80 -4.16
N THR A 128 9.65 -5.57 -5.33
CA THR A 128 10.79 -4.68 -5.52
C THR A 128 10.49 -3.63 -6.59
N SER A 129 11.12 -2.47 -6.45
CA SER A 129 11.04 -1.35 -7.38
C SER A 129 12.43 -0.82 -7.71
N ARG A 130 12.61 -0.41 -8.97
CA ARG A 130 13.82 0.27 -9.46
C ARG A 130 13.51 1.63 -10.09
N ASP A 131 12.29 2.09 -9.99
CA ASP A 131 11.78 3.36 -10.51
C ASP A 131 11.43 4.36 -9.39
N GLY A 132 12.10 4.25 -8.25
CA GLY A 132 11.84 5.12 -7.10
C GLY A 132 10.59 4.75 -6.30
N GLY A 133 10.01 3.56 -6.48
CA GLY A 133 8.80 3.12 -5.78
C GLY A 133 7.51 3.57 -6.49
N GLU A 134 7.58 3.91 -7.76
CA GLU A 134 6.38 4.21 -8.56
C GLU A 134 5.63 2.94 -8.91
N THR A 135 6.36 1.89 -9.31
CA THR A 135 5.82 0.57 -9.53
C THR A 135 6.64 -0.49 -8.82
N PHE A 136 5.99 -1.58 -8.43
CA PHE A 136 6.62 -2.73 -7.80
C PHE A 136 6.37 -4.00 -8.59
N GLN A 137 7.37 -4.88 -8.60
CA GLN A 137 7.28 -6.22 -9.14
C GLN A 137 7.39 -7.24 -8.01
N ARG A 138 6.45 -8.19 -7.95
CA ARG A 138 6.51 -9.29 -6.98
C ARG A 138 7.79 -10.09 -7.12
N LEU A 139 8.37 -10.50 -6.01
CA LEU A 139 9.48 -11.46 -6.01
C LEU A 139 9.03 -12.83 -6.52
N GLY A 140 7.77 -13.19 -6.27
CA GLY A 140 7.14 -14.43 -6.69
C GLY A 140 5.62 -14.36 -6.50
N GLU A 141 4.91 -15.42 -6.85
CA GLU A 141 3.45 -15.48 -6.75
C GLU A 141 2.94 -15.92 -5.38
N GLY A 142 3.80 -16.52 -4.57
CA GLY A 142 3.49 -16.93 -3.21
C GLY A 142 3.99 -15.91 -2.17
N PRO A 143 3.47 -16.00 -0.94
CA PRO A 143 3.94 -15.19 0.16
C PRO A 143 5.33 -15.62 0.64
N ILE A 144 6.07 -14.69 1.25
CA ILE A 144 7.34 -14.99 1.94
C ILE A 144 7.13 -15.36 3.41
N LEU A 145 5.97 -15.00 3.97
CA LEU A 145 5.57 -15.34 5.34
C LEU A 145 4.07 -15.60 5.38
N SER A 146 3.69 -16.73 5.90
CA SER A 146 2.30 -17.18 6.06
C SER A 146 2.22 -18.07 7.30
N TYR A 147 1.16 -18.85 7.44
CA TYR A 147 0.97 -19.80 8.53
C TYR A 147 2.16 -20.74 8.70
N SER A 148 2.43 -21.11 9.93
CA SER A 148 3.40 -22.13 10.30
C SER A 148 2.73 -23.17 11.20
N PRO A 149 3.37 -24.32 11.50
CA PRO A 149 2.84 -25.29 12.47
C PRO A 149 2.60 -24.71 13.87
N ASP A 150 3.36 -23.67 14.23
CA ASP A 150 3.31 -23.02 15.55
C ASP A 150 2.40 -21.77 15.56
N GLU A 151 2.05 -21.24 14.35
CA GLU A 151 1.24 -20.03 14.16
C GLU A 151 0.18 -20.32 13.08
N PRO A 152 -0.90 -21.04 13.43
CA PRO A 152 -1.96 -21.42 12.49
C PRO A 152 -2.87 -20.26 12.06
#